data_8216468e6cb1e892bd16ab1f74b2202b
#
_entry.id   8216468e6cb1e892bd16ab1f74b2202b
#
_cell.length_a   1.000
_cell.length_b   1.000
_cell.length_c   1.000
_cell.angle_alpha   90.00
_cell.angle_beta   90.00
_cell.angle_gamma   90.00
#
_symmetry.space_group_name_H-M   'P 1'
#
loop_
_entity.id
_entity.type
_entity.pdbx_description
1 polymer ?
#
loop_
_entity_poly.entity_id
_entity_poly.type
_entity_poly.pdbx_seq_one_letter_code
_entity_poly.pdbx_strand_id
1 'polypeptide(L)'
;MRQHYVAKAMVGGLLGTLSQTIIVYGVAPMMAGQSMNMAALLEHSCAPGLLAHLLSGGVIFPLGYILLLSQSLSGPPVLQGMLWAGLIWFVTEVIIAPMLGAEVFSTALGGLPAALRALLGYLVYGATLGSMVGAVQPEGRYASHAL
;
A
#
# COMPACT_ATOMS: atom_id res chain seq x y z
N MET A 1 -9.22 -21.68 10.09
CA MET A 1 -8.85 -20.31 10.55
C MET A 1 -7.77 -19.64 9.69
N ARG A 2 -6.62 -20.27 9.39
CA ARG A 2 -5.55 -19.66 8.57
C ARG A 2 -5.97 -19.25 7.14
N GLN A 3 -6.78 -20.05 6.45
CA GLN A 3 -7.16 -19.76 5.06
C GLN A 3 -8.03 -18.50 4.94
N HIS A 4 -8.96 -18.28 5.85
CA HIS A 4 -9.78 -17.05 5.87
C HIS A 4 -8.95 -15.79 6.16
N TYR A 5 -7.90 -15.92 6.96
CA TYR A 5 -6.99 -14.81 7.28
C TYR A 5 -6.17 -14.38 6.05
N VAL A 6 -5.60 -15.35 5.33
CA VAL A 6 -4.87 -15.09 4.08
C VAL A 6 -5.80 -14.50 3.02
N ALA A 7 -6.98 -15.08 2.82
CA ALA A 7 -7.95 -14.56 1.85
C ALA A 7 -8.35 -13.11 2.13
N LYS A 8 -8.60 -12.76 3.39
CA LYS A 8 -8.91 -11.37 3.77
C LYS A 8 -7.73 -10.42 3.57
N ALA A 9 -6.50 -10.87 3.84
CA ALA A 9 -5.32 -10.08 3.54
C ALA A 9 -5.15 -9.82 2.04
N MET A 10 -5.39 -10.82 1.20
CA MET A 10 -5.34 -10.65 -0.26
C MET A 10 -6.45 -9.73 -0.76
N VAL A 11 -7.68 -9.86 -0.28
CA VAL A 11 -8.77 -8.93 -0.60
C VAL A 11 -8.43 -7.52 -0.12
N GLY A 12 -7.92 -7.38 1.10
CA GLY A 12 -7.47 -6.09 1.64
C GLY A 12 -6.33 -5.47 0.81
N GLY A 13 -5.40 -6.30 0.33
CA GLY A 13 -4.33 -5.87 -0.57
C GLY A 13 -4.86 -5.41 -1.93
N LEU A 14 -5.78 -6.14 -2.55
CA LEU A 14 -6.40 -5.73 -3.82
C LEU A 14 -7.20 -4.44 -3.68
N LEU A 15 -8.02 -4.31 -2.64
CA LEU A 15 -8.75 -3.07 -2.35
C LEU A 15 -7.80 -1.92 -2.04
N GLY A 16 -6.73 -2.16 -1.30
CA GLY A 16 -5.69 -1.19 -1.02
C GLY A 16 -4.98 -0.73 -2.30
N THR A 17 -4.64 -1.67 -3.19
CA THR A 17 -4.04 -1.37 -4.49
C THR A 17 -4.95 -0.50 -5.34
N LEU A 18 -6.24 -0.82 -5.39
CA LEU A 18 -7.24 0.00 -6.10
C LEU A 18 -7.33 1.41 -5.50
N SER A 19 -7.42 1.51 -4.17
CA SER A 19 -7.48 2.80 -3.47
C SER A 19 -6.22 3.63 -3.71
N GLN A 20 -5.05 3.02 -3.65
CA GLN A 20 -3.77 3.66 -3.96
C GLN A 20 -3.74 4.20 -5.40
N THR A 21 -4.19 3.41 -6.36
CA THR A 21 -4.25 3.81 -7.77
C THR A 21 -5.15 5.04 -7.96
N ILE A 22 -6.34 5.04 -7.34
CA ILE A 22 -7.26 6.19 -7.37
C ILE A 22 -6.61 7.44 -6.76
N ILE A 23 -5.92 7.31 -5.63
CA ILE A 23 -5.24 8.44 -5.00
C ILE A 23 -4.13 9.00 -5.89
N VAL A 24 -3.26 8.14 -6.41
CA VAL A 24 -2.07 8.59 -7.17
C VAL A 24 -2.45 9.21 -8.52
N TYR A 25 -3.38 8.60 -9.25
CA TYR A 25 -3.73 9.06 -10.59
C TYR A 25 -4.97 9.96 -10.65
N GLY A 26 -5.82 9.93 -9.63
CA GLY A 26 -7.04 10.74 -9.55
C GLY A 26 -6.89 11.93 -8.61
N VAL A 27 -6.72 11.66 -7.32
CA VAL A 27 -6.81 12.70 -6.29
C VAL A 27 -5.55 13.57 -6.21
N ALA A 28 -4.38 12.96 -6.26
CA ALA A 28 -3.12 13.69 -6.10
C ALA A 28 -2.84 14.72 -7.21
N PRO A 29 -3.14 14.47 -8.50
CA PRO A 29 -3.07 15.49 -9.55
C PRO A 29 -4.01 16.67 -9.27
N MET A 30 -5.25 16.39 -8.86
CA MET A 30 -6.24 17.43 -8.54
C MET A 30 -5.79 18.34 -7.38
N MET A 31 -5.16 17.76 -6.35
CA MET A 31 -4.57 18.53 -5.25
C MET A 31 -3.42 19.44 -5.70
N ALA A 32 -2.75 19.09 -6.81
CA ALA A 32 -1.70 19.90 -7.44
C ALA A 32 -2.24 20.91 -8.48
N GLY A 33 -3.55 21.10 -8.55
CA GLY A 33 -4.20 21.99 -9.53
C GLY A 33 -4.19 21.44 -10.97
N GLN A 34 -3.92 20.15 -11.15
CA GLN A 34 -3.92 19.47 -12.43
C GLN A 34 -5.24 18.70 -12.62
N SER A 35 -5.69 18.58 -13.86
CA SER A 35 -6.81 17.69 -14.18
C SER A 35 -6.43 16.22 -14.00
N MET A 36 -7.40 15.37 -13.67
CA MET A 36 -7.22 13.93 -13.63
C MET A 36 -6.66 13.43 -14.98
N ASN A 37 -5.53 12.76 -14.96
CA ASN A 37 -4.94 12.20 -16.16
C ASN A 37 -5.53 10.80 -16.44
N MET A 38 -6.69 10.79 -17.09
CA MET A 38 -7.38 9.55 -17.48
C MET A 38 -6.56 8.72 -18.48
N ALA A 39 -5.80 9.38 -19.35
CA ALA A 39 -4.94 8.70 -20.31
C ALA A 39 -3.82 7.92 -19.60
N ALA A 40 -3.14 8.54 -18.65
CA ALA A 40 -2.10 7.88 -17.86
C ALA A 40 -2.66 6.71 -17.01
N LEU A 41 -3.88 6.86 -16.48
CA LEU A 41 -4.56 5.77 -15.76
C LEU A 41 -4.85 4.57 -16.68
N LEU A 42 -5.35 4.83 -17.90
CA LEU A 42 -5.66 3.78 -18.87
C LEU A 42 -4.38 3.13 -19.42
N GLU A 43 -3.35 3.92 -19.70
CA GLU A 43 -2.06 3.42 -20.17
C GLU A 43 -1.40 2.53 -19.10
N HIS A 44 -1.43 2.95 -17.85
CA HIS A 44 -0.98 2.13 -16.72
C HIS A 44 -1.77 0.83 -16.61
N SER A 45 -3.07 0.87 -16.85
CA SER A 45 -3.94 -0.31 -16.77
C SER A 45 -3.71 -1.33 -17.89
N CYS A 46 -3.16 -0.92 -19.03
CA CYS A 46 -2.91 -1.79 -20.19
C CYS A 46 -1.47 -2.33 -20.25
N ALA A 47 -0.58 -1.85 -19.37
CA ALA A 47 0.84 -2.21 -19.37
C ALA A 47 1.16 -3.46 -18.53
N PRO A 48 2.28 -4.16 -18.79
CA PRO A 48 2.81 -5.22 -17.91
C PRO A 48 2.99 -4.74 -16.45
N GLY A 49 3.18 -3.43 -16.25
CA GLY A 49 3.22 -2.80 -14.94
C GLY A 49 1.95 -3.00 -14.10
N LEU A 50 0.77 -3.10 -14.74
CA LEU A 50 -0.47 -3.40 -14.02
C LEU A 50 -0.43 -4.78 -13.37
N LEU A 51 0.05 -5.81 -14.08
CA LEU A 51 0.19 -7.14 -13.51
C LEU A 51 1.16 -7.15 -12.35
N ALA A 52 2.32 -6.51 -12.49
CA ALA A 52 3.30 -6.35 -11.41
C ALA A 52 2.68 -5.60 -10.22
N HIS A 53 1.92 -4.54 -10.46
CA HIS A 53 1.26 -3.75 -9.43
C HIS A 53 0.17 -4.56 -8.68
N LEU A 54 -0.66 -5.31 -9.41
CA LEU A 54 -1.69 -6.17 -8.81
C LEU A 54 -1.08 -7.36 -8.06
N LEU A 55 -0.02 -7.99 -8.58
CA LEU A 55 0.66 -9.07 -7.91
C LEU A 55 1.39 -8.60 -6.65
N SER A 56 2.13 -7.50 -6.73
CA SER A 56 2.82 -6.95 -5.57
C SER A 56 1.83 -6.47 -4.50
N GLY A 57 0.86 -5.65 -4.86
CA GLY A 57 -0.10 -5.07 -3.91
C GLY A 57 -1.17 -6.05 -3.45
N GLY A 58 -1.62 -6.97 -4.32
CA GLY A 58 -2.67 -7.94 -3.99
C GLY A 58 -2.16 -9.22 -3.34
N VAL A 59 -0.90 -9.60 -3.55
CA VAL A 59 -0.37 -10.89 -3.08
C VAL A 59 0.90 -10.70 -2.24
N ILE A 60 1.96 -10.13 -2.80
CA ILE A 60 3.28 -10.12 -2.14
C ILE A 60 3.25 -9.29 -0.88
N PHE A 61 2.75 -8.06 -0.94
CA PHE A 61 2.73 -7.15 0.21
C PHE A 61 1.77 -7.60 1.31
N PRO A 62 0.54 -8.09 1.02
CA PRO A 62 -0.33 -8.65 2.06
C PRO A 62 0.27 -9.88 2.74
N LEU A 63 0.92 -10.78 1.98
CA LEU A 63 1.61 -11.92 2.56
C LEU A 63 2.78 -11.49 3.45
N GLY A 64 3.60 -10.55 2.99
CA GLY A 64 4.67 -9.95 3.79
C GLY A 64 4.13 -9.33 5.09
N TYR A 65 3.03 -8.60 5.02
CA TYR A 65 2.38 -8.00 6.19
C TYR A 65 1.98 -9.05 7.23
N ILE A 66 1.26 -10.10 6.82
CA ILE A 66 0.79 -11.12 7.76
C ILE A 66 1.90 -12.01 8.30
N LEU A 67 2.99 -12.21 7.54
CA LEU A 67 4.11 -13.04 7.97
C LEU A 67 5.09 -12.29 8.89
N LEU A 68 5.35 -11.02 8.60
CA LEU A 68 6.43 -10.26 9.24
C LEU A 68 5.92 -9.30 10.32
N LEU A 69 4.83 -8.59 10.08
CA LEU A 69 4.47 -7.43 10.88
C LEU A 69 3.21 -7.62 11.74
N SER A 70 2.18 -8.25 11.24
CA SER A 70 0.90 -8.37 11.95
C SER A 70 0.98 -9.14 13.26
N GLN A 71 2.03 -9.93 13.44
CA GLN A 71 2.26 -10.73 14.65
C GLN A 71 3.28 -10.07 15.60
N SER A 72 4.08 -9.13 15.09
CA SER A 72 5.22 -8.55 15.81
C SER A 72 4.90 -7.21 16.47
N LEU A 73 3.92 -6.47 15.94
CA LEU A 73 3.55 -5.16 16.46
C LEU A 73 2.26 -5.22 17.28
N SER A 74 2.28 -4.54 18.43
CA SER A 74 1.09 -4.25 19.23
C SER A 74 0.51 -2.89 18.79
N GLY A 75 -0.82 -2.79 18.70
CA GLY A 75 -1.47 -1.51 18.39
C GLY A 75 -2.62 -1.65 17.38
N PRO A 76 -3.22 -0.51 16.99
CA PRO A 76 -4.34 -0.51 16.04
C PRO A 76 -3.94 -1.11 14.69
N PRO A 77 -4.74 -2.02 14.12
CA PRO A 77 -4.41 -2.70 12.87
C PRO A 77 -4.18 -1.75 11.69
N VAL A 78 -4.92 -0.65 11.65
CA VAL A 78 -4.77 0.41 10.64
C VAL A 78 -3.36 1.00 10.69
N LEU A 79 -2.88 1.33 11.89
CA LEU A 79 -1.55 1.90 12.08
C LEU A 79 -0.45 0.90 11.69
N GLN A 80 -0.61 -0.38 12.04
CA GLN A 80 0.31 -1.44 11.64
C GLN A 80 0.39 -1.55 10.10
N GLY A 81 -0.76 -1.50 9.42
CA GLY A 81 -0.82 -1.49 7.97
C GLY A 81 -0.15 -0.26 7.35
N MET A 82 -0.36 0.93 7.93
CA MET A 82 0.29 2.16 7.47
C MET A 82 1.80 2.12 7.66
N LEU A 83 2.30 1.60 8.79
CA LEU A 83 3.73 1.42 9.02
C LEU A 83 4.35 0.44 8.02
N TRP A 84 3.68 -0.66 7.74
CA TRP A 84 4.09 -1.61 6.71
C TRP A 84 4.18 -0.95 5.33
N ALA A 85 3.15 -0.23 4.94
CA ALA A 85 3.11 0.47 3.66
C ALA A 85 4.15 1.59 3.55
N GLY A 86 4.43 2.30 4.64
CA GLY A 86 5.51 3.27 4.73
C GLY A 86 6.89 2.64 4.52
N LEU A 87 7.10 1.45 5.09
CA LEU A 87 8.32 0.67 4.86
C LEU A 87 8.45 0.25 3.39
N ILE A 88 7.38 -0.26 2.78
CA ILE A 88 7.37 -0.63 1.36
C ILE A 88 7.64 0.60 0.48
N TRP A 89 6.99 1.72 0.77
CA TRP A 89 7.24 2.99 0.07
C TRP A 89 8.71 3.37 0.13
N PHE A 90 9.32 3.34 1.30
CA PHE A 90 10.73 3.68 1.47
C PHE A 90 11.65 2.76 0.66
N VAL A 91 11.42 1.44 0.71
CA VAL A 91 12.16 0.46 -0.11
C VAL A 91 11.96 0.73 -1.60
N THR A 92 10.74 1.07 -2.01
CA THR A 92 10.43 1.40 -3.40
C THR A 92 11.19 2.64 -3.86
N GLU A 93 11.17 3.72 -3.08
CA GLU A 93 11.80 4.99 -3.46
C GLU A 93 13.34 4.95 -3.44
N VAL A 94 13.92 4.13 -2.55
CA VAL A 94 15.39 4.08 -2.37
C VAL A 94 16.05 2.98 -3.19
N ILE A 95 15.33 1.89 -3.48
CA ILE A 95 15.90 0.72 -4.16
C ILE A 95 15.24 0.50 -5.52
N ILE A 96 13.91 0.32 -5.55
CA ILE A 96 13.22 -0.11 -6.77
C ILE A 96 13.16 1.01 -7.79
N ALA A 97 12.81 2.22 -7.38
CA ALA A 97 12.70 3.38 -8.29
C ALA A 97 14.05 3.72 -8.97
N PRO A 98 15.19 3.75 -8.26
CA PRO A 98 16.50 3.89 -8.91
C PRO A 98 16.84 2.78 -9.91
N MET A 99 16.51 1.52 -9.58
CA MET A 99 16.73 0.41 -10.50
C MET A 99 15.91 0.52 -11.80
N LEU A 100 14.79 1.24 -11.75
CA LEU A 100 13.92 1.52 -12.90
C LEU A 100 14.23 2.86 -13.59
N GLY A 101 15.28 3.56 -13.17
CA GLY A 101 15.73 4.82 -13.77
C GLY A 101 15.02 6.07 -13.24
N ALA A 102 14.21 5.96 -12.19
CA ALA A 102 13.53 7.11 -11.57
C ALA A 102 14.39 7.89 -10.57
N GLU A 103 15.57 7.39 -10.26
CA GLU A 103 16.49 7.88 -9.23
C GLU A 103 15.89 7.85 -7.81
N VAL A 104 16.73 8.12 -6.80
CA VAL A 104 16.29 8.10 -5.39
C VAL A 104 15.26 9.20 -5.14
N PHE A 105 14.19 8.86 -4.42
CA PHE A 105 13.04 9.72 -4.16
C PHE A 105 12.45 10.34 -5.43
N SER A 106 12.40 9.54 -6.49
CA SER A 106 11.79 9.91 -7.78
C SER A 106 12.29 11.25 -8.34
N THR A 107 13.59 11.58 -8.15
CA THR A 107 14.16 12.87 -8.56
C THR A 107 14.04 13.10 -10.05
N ALA A 108 14.17 12.06 -10.87
CA ALA A 108 13.93 12.12 -12.32
C ALA A 108 12.44 12.32 -12.71
N LEU A 109 11.50 12.04 -11.81
CA LEU A 109 10.04 12.09 -12.06
C LEU A 109 9.31 13.22 -11.31
N GLY A 110 10.04 14.20 -10.80
CA GLY A 110 9.46 15.34 -10.08
C GLY A 110 9.91 15.43 -8.61
N GLY A 111 10.83 14.57 -8.19
CA GLY A 111 11.51 14.66 -6.90
C GLY A 111 10.59 14.44 -5.69
N LEU A 112 10.96 15.07 -4.58
CA LEU A 112 10.27 14.90 -3.30
C LEU A 112 8.73 15.10 -3.37
N PRO A 113 8.17 16.06 -4.13
CA PRO A 113 6.71 16.15 -4.28
C PRO A 113 6.08 14.91 -4.93
N ALA A 114 6.76 14.26 -5.86
CA ALA A 114 6.29 13.02 -6.48
C ALA A 114 6.35 11.86 -5.47
N ALA A 115 7.46 11.72 -4.76
CA ALA A 115 7.64 10.71 -3.72
C ALA A 115 6.62 10.86 -2.56
N LEU A 116 6.30 12.08 -2.14
CA LEU A 116 5.29 12.33 -1.10
C LEU A 116 3.87 12.02 -1.58
N ARG A 117 3.55 12.27 -2.85
CA ARG A 117 2.27 11.84 -3.44
C ARG A 117 2.17 10.30 -3.46
N ALA A 118 3.24 9.62 -3.81
CA ALA A 118 3.30 8.16 -3.73
C ALA A 118 3.10 7.68 -2.28
N LEU A 119 3.76 8.32 -1.30
CA LEU A 119 3.59 7.99 0.13
C LEU A 119 2.12 8.05 0.55
N LEU A 120 1.37 9.09 0.16
CA LEU A 120 -0.06 9.17 0.45
C LEU A 120 -0.83 7.94 -0.06
N GLY A 121 -0.55 7.51 -1.29
CA GLY A 121 -1.13 6.31 -1.86
C GLY A 121 -0.78 5.06 -1.06
N TYR A 122 0.49 4.91 -0.68
CA TYR A 122 0.94 3.79 0.15
C TYR A 122 0.28 3.79 1.54
N LEU A 123 0.14 4.94 2.19
CA LEU A 123 -0.53 5.03 3.50
C LEU A 123 -2.01 4.64 3.41
N VAL A 124 -2.73 5.04 2.37
CA VAL A 124 -4.11 4.61 2.12
C VAL A 124 -4.18 3.10 1.85
N TYR A 125 -3.26 2.57 1.05
CA TYR A 125 -3.10 1.13 0.84
C TYR A 125 -2.94 0.40 2.18
N GLY A 126 -2.01 0.84 3.01
CA GLY A 126 -1.72 0.21 4.29
C GLY A 126 -2.87 0.32 5.29
N ALA A 127 -3.56 1.45 5.34
CA ALA A 127 -4.75 1.63 6.17
C ALA A 127 -5.86 0.65 5.77
N THR A 128 -6.10 0.49 4.47
CA THR A 128 -7.09 -0.46 3.94
C THR A 128 -6.71 -1.90 4.26
N LEU A 129 -5.45 -2.29 4.01
CA LEU A 129 -4.94 -3.63 4.32
C LEU A 129 -5.05 -3.93 5.81
N GLY A 130 -4.55 -3.03 6.67
CA GLY A 130 -4.56 -3.19 8.12
C GLY A 130 -5.98 -3.31 8.68
N SER A 131 -6.92 -2.49 8.21
CA SER A 131 -8.33 -2.56 8.64
C SER A 131 -8.99 -3.90 8.28
N MET A 132 -8.73 -4.40 7.07
CA MET A 132 -9.28 -5.68 6.61
C MET A 132 -8.69 -6.87 7.37
N VAL A 133 -7.39 -6.87 7.60
CA VAL A 133 -6.70 -7.93 8.36
C VAL A 133 -7.07 -7.87 9.83
N GLY A 134 -7.13 -6.68 10.43
CA GLY A 134 -7.49 -6.52 11.84
C GLY A 134 -8.92 -6.93 12.17
N ALA A 135 -9.85 -6.76 11.25
CA ALA A 135 -11.24 -7.23 11.40
C ALA A 135 -11.36 -8.77 11.55
N VAL A 136 -10.24 -9.50 11.39
CA VAL A 136 -10.17 -10.96 11.49
C VAL A 136 -9.60 -11.44 12.82
N GLN A 137 -8.92 -10.58 13.56
CA GLN A 137 -8.32 -10.99 14.83
C GLN A 137 -9.44 -11.33 15.82
N PRO A 138 -9.40 -12.52 16.47
CA PRO A 138 -10.36 -12.82 17.53
C PRO A 138 -10.24 -11.77 18.65
N GLU A 139 -11.37 -11.31 19.17
CA GLU A 139 -11.50 -10.28 20.21
C GLU A 139 -10.72 -10.55 21.52
N GLY A 140 -10.09 -11.73 21.64
CA GLY A 140 -9.36 -12.14 22.84
C GLY A 140 -8.00 -11.51 23.07
N ARG A 141 -7.40 -10.79 22.10
CA ARG A 141 -6.01 -10.30 22.27
C ARG A 141 -5.91 -8.96 23.01
N TYR A 142 -7.01 -8.20 23.08
CA TYR A 142 -7.04 -6.94 23.85
C TYR A 142 -7.42 -7.11 25.32
N ALA A 143 -7.98 -8.27 25.70
CA ALA A 143 -8.40 -8.53 27.07
C ALA A 143 -7.24 -8.92 28.03
N SER A 144 -6.07 -9.28 27.51
CA SER A 144 -4.95 -9.75 28.34
C SER A 144 -4.03 -8.63 28.86
N HIS A 145 -4.25 -7.38 28.48
CA HIS A 145 -3.44 -6.24 28.95
C HIS A 145 -4.20 -5.26 29.87
N ALA A 146 -5.41 -5.65 30.33
CA ALA A 146 -6.23 -4.84 31.24
C ALA A 146 -6.31 -5.38 32.69
N LEU A 147 -5.30 -6.16 33.11
CA LEU A 147 -5.13 -6.60 34.50
C LEU A 147 -3.78 -6.15 35.04
#